data_9815d7693e8bf28f681b374d2c9e85f6
#
_entry.id   9815d7693e8bf28f681b374d2c9e85f6
#
_cell.length_a   1.000
_cell.length_b   1.000
_cell.length_c   1.000
_cell.angle_alpha   90.00
_cell.angle_beta   90.00
_cell.angle_gamma   90.00
#
_symmetry.space_group_name_H-M   'P 1'
#
loop_
_entity.id
_entity.type
_entity.pdbx_description
1 polymer ?
#
loop_
_entity_poly.entity_id
_entity_poly.type
_entity_poly.pdbx_seq_one_letter_code
_entity_poly.pdbx_strand_id
1 'polypeptide(L)'
;AVGGERRMNYLISVVNPGAMDRVCEIAAALDLPQTVTLLGHGTAVQSMLDLLGIESTEKRVIMTVANPEKTRKFIKEMRRQVYIGIPGHGIIMAVPIKSVGGGKTLAYLNNGEQQPARYTPELSNRYELIVIVANEGRTDQVMNAARAAGATGGTVLHGKGTGSQNKKFYNVSIAAEKEVILM
;
A
#
# COMPACT_ATOMS: atom_id res chain seq x y z
N ALA A 1 7.02 19.76 21.25
CA ALA A 1 6.18 18.77 20.55
C ALA A 1 6.00 19.15 19.07
N VAL A 2 7.08 19.13 18.25
CA VAL A 2 7.04 19.54 16.82
C VAL A 2 7.39 18.37 15.87
N GLY A 3 7.55 17.15 16.40
CA GLY A 3 8.02 15.99 15.62
C GLY A 3 6.94 15.06 15.06
N GLY A 4 5.65 15.28 15.32
CA GLY A 4 4.58 14.30 15.03
C GLY A 4 3.97 14.34 13.63
N GLU A 5 4.12 15.42 12.88
CA GLU A 5 3.35 15.64 11.63
C GLU A 5 4.05 15.22 10.33
N ARG A 6 5.27 14.72 10.39
CA ARG A 6 6.11 14.49 9.20
C ARG A 6 6.27 13.02 8.80
N ARG A 7 5.64 12.08 9.51
CA ARG A 7 5.79 10.64 9.25
C ARG A 7 4.72 10.17 8.27
N MET A 8 5.16 9.71 7.09
CA MET A 8 4.28 8.99 6.17
C MET A 8 3.93 7.62 6.75
N ASN A 9 2.73 7.15 6.45
CA ASN A 9 2.29 5.80 6.75
C ASN A 9 2.07 5.02 5.46
N TYR A 10 2.45 3.76 5.48
CA TYR A 10 2.06 2.78 4.48
C TYR A 10 0.76 2.12 4.94
N LEU A 11 -0.31 2.36 4.21
CA LEU A 11 -1.64 1.86 4.52
C LEU A 11 -1.86 0.57 3.75
N ILE A 12 -2.13 -0.51 4.47
CA ILE A 12 -2.41 -1.83 3.91
C ILE A 12 -3.83 -2.18 4.29
N SER A 13 -4.72 -2.26 3.30
CA SER A 13 -6.11 -2.63 3.46
C SER A 13 -6.34 -4.01 2.86
N VAL A 14 -6.88 -4.95 3.64
CA VAL A 14 -7.27 -6.27 3.18
C VAL A 14 -8.79 -6.35 3.26
N VAL A 15 -9.46 -6.46 2.12
CA VAL A 15 -10.92 -6.38 2.02
C VAL A 15 -11.48 -7.48 1.12
N ASN A 16 -12.79 -7.68 1.16
CA ASN A 16 -13.48 -8.54 0.21
C ASN A 16 -13.44 -7.94 -1.21
N PRO A 17 -13.52 -8.77 -2.27
CA PRO A 17 -13.44 -8.30 -3.65
C PRO A 17 -14.40 -7.17 -3.98
N GLY A 18 -15.65 -7.25 -3.54
CA GLY A 18 -16.69 -6.25 -3.80
C GLY A 18 -16.45 -4.87 -3.15
N ALA A 19 -15.53 -4.78 -2.20
CA ALA A 19 -15.19 -3.49 -1.57
C ALA A 19 -14.02 -2.77 -2.25
N MET A 20 -13.30 -3.42 -3.18
CA MET A 20 -12.08 -2.88 -3.79
C MET A 20 -12.31 -1.52 -4.44
N ASP A 21 -13.33 -1.40 -5.29
CA ASP A 21 -13.58 -0.16 -6.03
C ASP A 21 -13.87 1.00 -5.08
N ARG A 22 -14.65 0.75 -4.02
CA ARG A 22 -14.93 1.76 -3.01
C ARG A 22 -13.67 2.22 -2.26
N VAL A 23 -12.76 1.29 -1.94
CA VAL A 23 -11.47 1.65 -1.33
C VAL A 23 -10.62 2.50 -2.26
N CYS A 24 -10.58 2.16 -3.55
CA CYS A 24 -9.87 2.94 -4.57
C CYS A 24 -10.48 4.33 -4.76
N GLU A 25 -11.81 4.46 -4.74
CA GLU A 25 -12.51 5.75 -4.79
C GLU A 25 -12.16 6.64 -3.58
N ILE A 26 -12.14 6.07 -2.37
CA ILE A 26 -11.75 6.78 -1.15
C ILE A 26 -10.30 7.26 -1.26
N ALA A 27 -9.39 6.40 -1.73
CA ALA A 27 -7.99 6.75 -1.92
C ALA A 27 -7.83 7.88 -2.95
N ALA A 28 -8.54 7.81 -4.07
CA ALA A 28 -8.54 8.84 -5.11
C ALA A 28 -9.11 10.17 -4.62
N ALA A 29 -10.22 10.16 -3.88
CA ALA A 29 -10.85 11.36 -3.32
C ALA A 29 -9.96 12.08 -2.28
N LEU A 30 -9.04 11.36 -1.66
CA LEU A 30 -8.05 11.91 -0.72
C LEU A 30 -6.70 12.21 -1.38
N ASP A 31 -6.59 12.09 -2.71
CA ASP A 31 -5.32 12.22 -3.45
C ASP A 31 -4.21 11.39 -2.82
N LEU A 32 -4.47 10.11 -2.54
CA LEU A 32 -3.44 9.23 -2.02
C LEU A 32 -2.55 8.74 -3.16
N PRO A 33 -1.24 9.04 -3.12
CA PRO A 33 -0.32 8.62 -4.16
C PRO A 33 -0.04 7.11 -4.07
N GLN A 34 0.42 6.55 -5.18
CA GLN A 34 0.95 5.18 -5.24
C GLN A 34 0.00 4.11 -4.69
N THR A 35 -1.25 4.13 -5.13
CA THR A 35 -2.20 3.07 -4.79
C THR A 35 -1.99 1.86 -5.70
N VAL A 36 -1.75 0.70 -5.10
CA VAL A 36 -1.53 -0.59 -5.77
C VAL A 36 -2.52 -1.61 -5.22
N THR A 37 -3.11 -2.41 -6.08
CA THR A 37 -4.01 -3.49 -5.71
C THR A 37 -3.39 -4.85 -6.03
N LEU A 38 -3.54 -5.80 -5.10
CA LEU A 38 -3.04 -7.16 -5.21
C LEU A 38 -4.17 -8.16 -4.96
N LEU A 39 -4.05 -9.33 -5.56
CA LEU A 39 -4.91 -10.47 -5.25
C LEU A 39 -4.38 -11.20 -4.02
N GLY A 40 -5.29 -11.69 -3.19
CA GLY A 40 -4.96 -12.48 -2.02
C GLY A 40 -6.05 -13.50 -1.69
N HIS A 41 -5.72 -14.43 -0.85
CA HIS A 41 -6.66 -15.42 -0.31
C HIS A 41 -6.54 -15.47 1.22
N GLY A 42 -7.68 -15.51 1.88
CA GLY A 42 -7.74 -15.77 3.32
C GLY A 42 -7.37 -17.22 3.62
N THR A 43 -6.67 -17.43 4.72
CA THR A 43 -6.23 -18.76 5.18
C THR A 43 -7.06 -19.27 6.37
N ALA A 44 -8.20 -18.63 6.67
CA ALA A 44 -9.09 -19.07 7.73
C ALA A 44 -9.65 -20.48 7.45
N VAL A 45 -9.74 -21.31 8.49
CA VAL A 45 -10.32 -22.65 8.38
C VAL A 45 -11.81 -22.58 8.09
N GLN A 46 -12.35 -23.56 7.36
CA GLN A 46 -13.74 -23.58 6.90
C GLN A 46 -14.74 -23.38 8.06
N SER A 47 -14.53 -23.98 9.20
CA SER A 47 -15.40 -23.82 10.37
C SER A 47 -15.52 -22.37 10.87
N MET A 48 -14.47 -21.55 10.72
CA MET A 48 -14.52 -20.12 11.05
C MET A 48 -15.24 -19.32 9.95
N LEU A 49 -15.07 -19.70 8.69
CA LEU A 49 -15.76 -19.07 7.57
C LEU A 49 -17.27 -19.28 7.69
N ASP A 50 -17.70 -20.51 8.00
CA ASP A 50 -19.10 -20.86 8.19
C ASP A 50 -19.70 -20.11 9.39
N LEU A 51 -18.95 -20.00 10.51
CA LEU A 51 -19.40 -19.27 11.70
C LEU A 51 -19.59 -17.77 11.43
N LEU A 52 -18.81 -17.19 10.55
CA LEU A 52 -18.85 -15.77 10.19
C LEU A 52 -19.71 -15.49 8.95
N GLY A 53 -20.29 -16.52 8.33
CA GLY A 53 -21.06 -16.39 7.09
C GLY A 53 -20.24 -15.91 5.89
N ILE A 54 -18.95 -16.25 5.85
CA ILE A 54 -18.03 -15.84 4.79
C ILE A 54 -17.96 -16.93 3.72
N GLU A 55 -18.52 -16.65 2.56
CA GLU A 55 -18.61 -17.61 1.45
C GLU A 55 -17.32 -17.71 0.61
N SER A 56 -16.49 -16.68 0.60
CA SER A 56 -15.28 -16.62 -0.24
C SER A 56 -14.04 -16.29 0.55
N THR A 57 -12.95 -17.03 0.26
CA THR A 57 -11.61 -16.73 0.78
C THR A 57 -10.87 -15.67 -0.04
N GLU A 58 -11.38 -15.30 -1.20
CA GLU A 58 -10.76 -14.24 -2.02
C GLU A 58 -10.69 -12.91 -1.27
N LYS A 59 -9.53 -12.27 -1.36
CA LYS A 59 -9.27 -10.95 -0.79
C LYS A 59 -8.64 -10.04 -1.82
N ARG A 60 -8.81 -8.74 -1.59
CA ARG A 60 -8.05 -7.70 -2.29
C ARG A 60 -7.19 -6.98 -1.27
N VAL A 61 -5.91 -6.85 -1.59
CA VAL A 61 -4.97 -6.09 -0.77
C VAL A 61 -4.72 -4.78 -1.49
N ILE A 62 -5.05 -3.67 -0.86
CA ILE A 62 -4.85 -2.32 -1.39
C ILE A 62 -3.78 -1.65 -0.54
N MET A 63 -2.71 -1.22 -1.18
CA MET A 63 -1.58 -0.57 -0.55
C MET A 63 -1.47 0.87 -1.06
N THR A 64 -1.34 1.83 -0.15
CA THR A 64 -1.16 3.25 -0.50
C THR A 64 -0.33 3.96 0.56
N VAL A 65 0.12 5.17 0.24
CA VAL A 65 0.92 5.99 1.16
C VAL A 65 0.12 7.24 1.55
N ALA A 66 0.16 7.60 2.83
CA ALA A 66 -0.52 8.78 3.32
C ALA A 66 0.26 9.46 4.45
N ASN A 67 0.16 10.78 4.53
CA ASN A 67 0.57 11.53 5.71
C ASN A 67 -0.39 11.26 6.89
N PRO A 68 -0.07 11.66 8.13
CA PRO A 68 -0.91 11.37 9.30
C PRO A 68 -2.33 11.94 9.20
N GLU A 69 -2.53 13.08 8.58
CA GLU A 69 -3.84 13.69 8.41
C GLU A 69 -4.71 12.87 7.44
N LYS A 70 -4.16 12.58 6.26
CA LYS A 70 -4.85 11.73 5.25
C LYS A 70 -5.07 10.31 5.76
N THR A 71 -4.14 9.77 6.56
CA THR A 71 -4.32 8.48 7.25
C THR A 71 -5.58 8.46 8.11
N ARG A 72 -5.75 9.48 8.96
CA ARG A 72 -6.95 9.59 9.82
C ARG A 72 -8.23 9.71 8.99
N LYS A 73 -8.21 10.54 7.94
CA LYS A 73 -9.35 10.70 7.03
C LYS A 73 -9.68 9.40 6.32
N PHE A 74 -8.68 8.71 5.79
CA PHE A 74 -8.85 7.44 5.09
C PHE A 74 -9.46 6.38 6.00
N ILE A 75 -8.92 6.18 7.22
CA ILE A 75 -9.47 5.21 8.18
C ILE A 75 -10.92 5.56 8.54
N LYS A 76 -11.25 6.84 8.72
CA LYS A 76 -12.63 7.29 9.00
C LYS A 76 -13.58 6.91 7.86
N GLU A 77 -13.19 7.18 6.61
CA GLU A 77 -14.02 6.86 5.45
C GLU A 77 -14.13 5.34 5.24
N MET A 78 -13.07 4.58 5.47
CA MET A 78 -13.07 3.12 5.43
C MET A 78 -14.05 2.52 6.45
N ARG A 79 -14.11 3.07 7.67
CA ARG A 79 -15.12 2.66 8.66
C ARG A 79 -16.54 2.97 8.21
N ARG A 80 -16.75 4.14 7.63
CA ARG A 80 -18.07 4.62 7.24
C ARG A 80 -18.62 3.91 5.99
N GLN A 81 -17.77 3.65 5.00
CA GLN A 81 -18.18 3.22 3.66
C GLN A 81 -17.90 1.74 3.37
N VAL A 82 -16.89 1.16 4.03
CA VAL A 82 -16.45 -0.23 3.83
C VAL A 82 -16.72 -1.07 5.08
N TYR A 83 -17.16 -0.43 6.16
CA TYR A 83 -17.46 -1.08 7.44
C TYR A 83 -16.25 -1.81 8.06
N ILE A 84 -15.05 -1.30 7.82
CA ILE A 84 -13.82 -1.84 8.42
C ILE A 84 -13.94 -1.80 9.95
N GLY A 85 -13.60 -2.92 10.58
CA GLY A 85 -13.75 -3.13 12.03
C GLY A 85 -14.94 -4.01 12.42
N ILE A 86 -15.83 -4.31 11.46
CA ILE A 86 -16.84 -5.36 11.63
C ILE A 86 -16.22 -6.68 11.14
N PRO A 87 -16.32 -7.77 11.91
CA PRO A 87 -15.80 -9.07 11.49
C PRO A 87 -16.31 -9.47 10.10
N GLY A 88 -15.41 -9.98 9.24
CA GLY A 88 -15.71 -10.35 7.87
C GLY A 88 -15.58 -9.24 6.82
N HIS A 89 -15.61 -7.96 7.19
CA HIS A 89 -15.51 -6.84 6.22
C HIS A 89 -14.09 -6.49 5.83
N GLY A 90 -13.11 -6.87 6.62
CA GLY A 90 -11.69 -6.64 6.33
C GLY A 90 -10.95 -5.92 7.44
N ILE A 91 -9.67 -5.65 7.18
CA ILE A 91 -8.78 -4.96 8.11
C ILE A 91 -8.02 -3.84 7.38
N ILE A 92 -7.56 -2.87 8.14
CA ILE A 92 -6.63 -1.84 7.69
C ILE A 92 -5.50 -1.70 8.69
N MET A 93 -4.28 -1.63 8.20
CA MET A 93 -3.08 -1.38 8.98
C MET A 93 -2.42 -0.09 8.50
N ALA A 94 -1.95 0.73 9.44
CA ALA A 94 -1.14 1.90 9.17
C ALA A 94 0.26 1.66 9.73
N VAL A 95 1.22 1.44 8.85
CA VAL A 95 2.61 1.15 9.21
C VAL A 95 3.44 2.41 9.01
N PRO A 96 4.08 2.96 10.05
CA PRO A 96 4.95 4.12 9.89
C PRO A 96 6.12 3.81 8.96
N ILE A 97 6.34 4.67 7.96
CA ILE A 97 7.47 4.53 7.05
C ILE A 97 8.71 5.13 7.71
N LYS A 98 9.76 4.32 7.82
CA LYS A 98 11.05 4.74 8.37
C LYS A 98 11.81 5.65 7.41
N SER A 99 11.87 5.27 6.13
CA SER A 99 12.56 6.04 5.10
C SER A 99 11.96 5.78 3.72
N VAL A 100 12.13 6.73 2.82
CA VAL A 100 11.76 6.63 1.41
C VAL A 100 12.98 6.89 0.55
N GLY A 101 13.28 5.99 -0.37
CA GLY A 101 14.38 6.14 -1.32
C GLY A 101 14.04 7.16 -2.40
N GLY A 102 14.98 8.11 -2.63
CA GLY A 102 14.92 9.11 -3.70
C GLY A 102 14.11 10.36 -3.35
N GLY A 103 14.75 11.54 -3.49
CA GLY A 103 14.12 12.84 -3.17
C GLY A 103 12.89 13.17 -4.04
N LYS A 104 12.91 12.79 -5.33
CA LYS A 104 11.77 12.95 -6.24
C LYS A 104 10.59 12.06 -5.84
N THR A 105 10.87 10.86 -5.33
CA THR A 105 9.85 9.93 -4.83
C THR A 105 9.17 10.51 -3.60
N LEU A 106 9.94 11.07 -2.68
CA LEU A 106 9.39 11.69 -1.47
C LEU A 106 8.48 12.89 -1.81
N ALA A 107 8.90 13.76 -2.73
CA ALA A 107 8.07 14.88 -3.20
C ALA A 107 6.78 14.38 -3.85
N TYR A 108 6.84 13.33 -4.66
CA TYR A 108 5.65 12.71 -5.27
C TYR A 108 4.69 12.16 -4.20
N LEU A 109 5.21 11.44 -3.21
CA LEU A 109 4.40 10.86 -2.13
C LEU A 109 3.78 11.94 -1.23
N ASN A 110 4.34 13.13 -1.20
CA ASN A 110 3.87 14.27 -0.41
C ASN A 110 3.12 15.31 -1.26
N ASN A 111 2.61 14.92 -2.44
CA ASN A 111 1.87 15.78 -3.37
C ASN A 111 2.61 17.07 -3.78
N GLY A 112 3.92 16.98 -3.96
CA GLY A 112 4.76 18.10 -4.41
C GLY A 112 5.24 19.03 -3.29
N GLU A 113 4.81 18.83 -2.05
CA GLU A 113 5.35 19.59 -0.91
C GLU A 113 6.81 19.19 -0.68
N GLN A 114 7.71 20.12 -0.85
CA GLN A 114 9.12 19.94 -0.52
C GLN A 114 9.28 19.91 1.00
N GLN A 115 9.63 18.75 1.52
CA GLN A 115 10.05 18.65 2.91
C GLN A 115 11.57 18.89 3.01
N PRO A 116 12.03 19.67 4.00
CA PRO A 116 13.44 19.77 4.27
C PRO A 116 14.03 18.39 4.57
N ALA A 117 15.18 18.13 3.97
CA ALA A 117 15.86 16.86 3.98
C ALA A 117 16.16 16.33 5.39
N ARG A 118 16.15 15.00 5.48
CA ARG A 118 16.78 14.18 6.54
C ARG A 118 16.04 14.13 7.87
N TYR A 119 14.98 13.33 7.90
CA TYR A 119 14.61 12.63 9.12
C TYR A 119 15.25 11.24 9.08
N THR A 120 16.19 10.99 9.98
CA THR A 120 16.68 9.64 10.27
C THR A 120 15.95 9.19 11.53
N PRO A 121 14.99 8.27 11.46
CA PRO A 121 14.34 7.76 12.67
C PRO A 121 15.37 6.97 13.47
N GLU A 122 15.52 7.27 14.74
CA GLU A 122 16.28 6.49 15.71
C GLU A 122 15.52 5.20 16.09
N LEU A 123 15.20 4.37 15.09
CA LEU A 123 14.61 3.06 15.33
C LEU A 123 15.71 2.01 15.15
N SER A 124 16.18 1.46 16.26
CA SER A 124 17.10 0.33 16.27
C SER A 124 16.27 -0.95 16.19
N ASN A 125 15.97 -1.40 14.98
CA ASN A 125 15.36 -2.70 14.75
C ASN A 125 16.42 -3.70 14.28
N ARG A 126 16.29 -4.94 14.72
CA ARG A 126 17.19 -6.02 14.28
C ARG A 126 17.02 -6.36 12.80
N TYR A 127 15.81 -6.13 12.27
CA TYR A 127 15.45 -6.38 10.88
C TYR A 127 14.62 -5.21 10.35
N GLU A 128 14.73 -4.99 9.05
CA GLU A 128 13.97 -3.97 8.32
C GLU A 128 13.16 -4.66 7.22
N LEU A 129 11.93 -4.20 6.98
CA LEU A 129 11.15 -4.57 5.82
C LEU A 129 11.34 -3.51 4.74
N ILE A 130 11.86 -3.93 3.59
CA ILE A 130 11.97 -3.07 2.41
C ILE A 130 10.83 -3.43 1.47
N VAL A 131 10.00 -2.44 1.13
CA VAL A 131 8.92 -2.57 0.15
C VAL A 131 9.28 -1.76 -1.08
N ILE A 132 9.42 -2.43 -2.22
CA ILE A 132 9.73 -1.78 -3.50
C ILE A 132 8.54 -1.95 -4.43
N VAL A 133 8.05 -0.83 -4.97
CA VAL A 133 7.00 -0.84 -6.00
C VAL A 133 7.65 -0.42 -7.32
N ALA A 134 7.72 -1.34 -8.25
CA ALA A 134 8.33 -1.16 -9.56
C ALA A 134 7.33 -1.36 -10.70
N ASN A 135 7.68 -0.92 -11.90
CA ASN A 135 6.97 -1.33 -13.10
C ASN A 135 7.30 -2.79 -13.41
N GLU A 136 6.35 -3.50 -14.03
CA GLU A 136 6.55 -4.87 -14.49
C GLU A 136 7.85 -5.04 -15.29
N GLY A 137 8.54 -6.18 -15.09
CA GLY A 137 9.80 -6.51 -15.74
C GLY A 137 11.05 -5.88 -15.10
N ARG A 138 10.95 -5.29 -13.92
CA ARG A 138 12.09 -4.70 -13.21
C ARG A 138 12.63 -5.56 -12.07
N THR A 139 12.01 -6.69 -11.79
CA THR A 139 12.38 -7.58 -10.68
C THR A 139 13.86 -7.95 -10.70
N ASP A 140 14.41 -8.36 -11.86
CA ASP A 140 15.81 -8.79 -11.94
C ASP A 140 16.80 -7.66 -11.60
N GLN A 141 16.51 -6.45 -12.06
CA GLN A 141 17.36 -5.28 -11.74
C GLN A 141 17.34 -4.99 -10.23
N VAL A 142 16.16 -5.03 -9.63
CA VAL A 142 15.97 -4.82 -8.20
C VAL A 142 16.68 -5.90 -7.39
N MET A 143 16.46 -7.17 -7.74
CA MET A 143 17.06 -8.30 -7.02
C MET A 143 18.59 -8.36 -7.15
N ASN A 144 19.12 -7.98 -8.32
CA ASN A 144 20.59 -7.90 -8.48
C ASN A 144 21.19 -6.81 -7.60
N ALA A 145 20.57 -5.62 -7.53
CA ALA A 145 21.00 -4.55 -6.64
C ALA A 145 20.88 -4.96 -5.16
N ALA A 146 19.78 -5.62 -4.80
CA ALA A 146 19.54 -6.10 -3.44
C ALA A 146 20.59 -7.13 -3.00
N ARG A 147 20.89 -8.12 -3.85
CA ARG A 147 21.95 -9.12 -3.57
C ARG A 147 23.31 -8.48 -3.42
N ALA A 148 23.64 -7.50 -4.26
CA ALA A 148 24.89 -6.74 -4.15
C ALA A 148 24.99 -5.97 -2.81
N ALA A 149 23.85 -5.59 -2.23
CA ALA A 149 23.76 -4.95 -0.92
C ALA A 149 23.63 -5.94 0.25
N GLY A 150 23.69 -7.26 -0.01
CA GLY A 150 23.63 -8.30 1.03
C GLY A 150 22.27 -8.91 1.32
N ALA A 151 21.23 -8.60 0.54
CA ALA A 151 19.94 -9.25 0.69
C ALA A 151 20.00 -10.72 0.24
N THR A 152 19.39 -11.61 1.03
CA THR A 152 19.42 -13.06 0.76
C THR A 152 18.31 -13.50 -0.20
N GLY A 153 17.23 -12.72 -0.33
CA GLY A 153 16.11 -13.02 -1.20
C GLY A 153 14.97 -12.00 -1.05
N GLY A 154 13.88 -12.22 -1.76
CA GLY A 154 12.69 -11.39 -1.69
C GLY A 154 11.47 -12.12 -2.24
N THR A 155 10.29 -11.62 -1.91
CA THR A 155 9.00 -12.10 -2.43
C THR A 155 8.46 -11.09 -3.43
N VAL A 156 8.11 -11.55 -4.63
CA VAL A 156 7.53 -10.72 -5.69
C VAL A 156 6.03 -10.93 -5.75
N LEU A 157 5.28 -9.86 -5.69
CA LEU A 157 3.83 -9.84 -5.84
C LEU A 157 3.48 -9.04 -7.09
N HIS A 158 2.53 -9.53 -7.88
CA HIS A 158 2.03 -8.83 -9.06
C HIS A 158 0.76 -8.06 -8.73
N GLY A 159 0.66 -6.83 -9.19
CA GLY A 159 -0.47 -5.96 -8.90
C GLY A 159 -0.70 -4.90 -9.97
N LYS A 160 -1.73 -4.09 -9.76
CA LYS A 160 -2.07 -2.98 -10.66
C LYS A 160 -2.03 -1.66 -9.90
N GLY A 161 -1.38 -0.67 -10.52
CA GLY A 161 -1.43 0.70 -10.03
C GLY A 161 -2.77 1.35 -10.37
N THR A 162 -3.45 1.91 -9.37
CA THR A 162 -4.74 2.61 -9.55
C THR A 162 -4.61 4.13 -9.43
N GLY A 163 -3.37 4.65 -9.41
CA GLY A 163 -3.09 6.07 -9.26
C GLY A 163 -3.58 6.91 -10.46
N SER A 164 -3.80 8.21 -10.23
CA SER A 164 -4.37 9.19 -11.16
C SER A 164 -3.57 9.44 -12.45
N GLN A 165 -2.38 8.86 -12.61
CA GLN A 165 -1.56 8.95 -13.81
C GLN A 165 -1.73 7.76 -14.77
N ASN A 166 -2.89 7.13 -14.80
CA ASN A 166 -3.20 6.17 -15.85
C ASN A 166 -3.22 6.89 -17.19
N LYS A 167 -2.27 6.58 -18.06
CA LYS A 167 -2.24 7.11 -19.43
C LYS A 167 -3.52 6.68 -20.13
N LYS A 168 -4.38 7.63 -20.42
CA LYS A 168 -5.54 7.40 -21.29
C LYS A 168 -5.04 7.20 -22.71
N PHE A 169 -5.12 5.98 -23.21
CA PHE A 169 -4.92 5.68 -24.61
C PHE A 169 -6.29 5.35 -25.20
N TYR A 170 -6.77 6.15 -26.15
CA TYR A 170 -8.09 6.02 -26.78
C TYR A 170 -9.27 5.90 -25.78
N ASN A 171 -9.33 6.74 -24.74
CA ASN A 171 -10.36 6.70 -23.68
C ASN A 171 -10.43 5.41 -22.86
N VAL A 172 -9.49 4.49 -23.00
CA VAL A 172 -9.36 3.31 -22.13
C VAL A 172 -8.31 3.60 -21.08
N SER A 173 -8.69 3.52 -19.81
CA SER A 173 -7.76 3.61 -18.68
C SER A 173 -7.04 2.27 -18.56
N ILE A 174 -5.77 2.22 -18.96
CA ILE A 174 -4.94 1.03 -18.79
C ILE A 174 -4.24 1.18 -17.43
N ALA A 175 -4.63 0.36 -16.46
CA ALA A 175 -3.94 0.27 -15.20
C ALA A 175 -2.51 -0.26 -15.45
N ALA A 176 -1.51 0.48 -14.98
CA ALA A 176 -0.12 0.06 -15.12
C ALA A 176 0.16 -1.17 -14.25
N GLU A 177 0.65 -2.25 -14.86
CA GLU A 177 1.13 -3.43 -14.14
C GLU A 177 2.31 -3.05 -13.23
N LYS A 178 2.27 -3.55 -12.00
CA LYS A 178 3.27 -3.28 -10.97
C LYS A 178 3.77 -4.56 -10.34
N GLU A 179 5.03 -4.55 -9.98
CA GLU A 179 5.66 -5.56 -9.13
C GLU A 179 5.92 -4.94 -7.76
N VAL A 180 5.45 -5.60 -6.72
CA VAL A 180 5.75 -5.24 -5.32
C VAL A 180 6.71 -6.27 -4.79
N ILE A 181 7.91 -5.85 -4.44
CA ILE A 181 8.98 -6.71 -3.96
C ILE A 181 9.19 -6.44 -2.48
N LEU A 182 9.08 -7.50 -1.68
CA LEU A 182 9.26 -7.47 -0.23
C LEU A 182 10.58 -8.15 0.12
N MET A 183 11.43 -7.46 0.86
CA MET A 183 12.75 -7.95 1.32
C MET A 183 12.97 -7.64 2.79
#